data_2e196e7b9e178e828cd39a7eb358055c
#
_entry.id   2e196e7b9e178e828cd39a7eb358055c
#
_cell.length_a   1.000
_cell.length_b   1.000
_cell.length_c   1.000
_cell.angle_alpha   90.00
_cell.angle_beta   90.00
_cell.angle_gamma   90.00
#
_symmetry.space_group_name_H-M   'P 1'
#
loop_
_entity.id
_entity.type
_entity.pdbx_description
1 polymer ?
#
loop_
_entity_poly.entity_id
_entity_poly.type
_entity_poly.pdbx_seq_one_letter_code
_entity_poly.pdbx_strand_id
1 'polypeptide(L)'
;MSLEDVRKQNKERVVEAALKCFSVNGIENTKVSDIAKQGGITERSVYRYFNTKADLVLEAALLFWAQSVEKSKKVYARTQHDSLPGTEQIRLVLKAYADQYFVARKELLFIQEAEAYLSRNNMIHLIRNDLPSDFYKGITPLAKAILKGIKDGTVKCSEERAERLYYNSYDSLLGLMQKMANTPADSPSMNPGEKERLDEFCDMLTDYFCR
;
A
#
# COMPACT_ATOMS: atom_id res chain seq x y z
N MET A 1 -11.74 -15.94 26.71
CA MET A 1 -10.63 -15.40 25.91
C MET A 1 -9.38 -16.07 26.42
N SER A 2 -8.64 -16.79 25.58
CA SER A 2 -7.44 -17.52 25.97
C SER A 2 -6.28 -16.53 26.23
N LEU A 3 -5.24 -16.97 26.96
CA LEU A 3 -4.01 -16.17 27.12
C LEU A 3 -3.34 -15.87 25.77
N GLU A 4 -3.50 -16.75 24.82
CA GLU A 4 -3.00 -16.61 23.46
C GLU A 4 -3.75 -15.52 22.67
N ASP A 5 -5.09 -15.45 22.83
CA ASP A 5 -5.90 -14.40 22.24
C ASP A 5 -5.51 -13.01 22.76
N VAL A 6 -5.29 -12.90 24.08
CA VAL A 6 -4.84 -11.64 24.71
C VAL A 6 -3.47 -11.24 24.20
N ARG A 7 -2.55 -12.21 24.03
CA ARG A 7 -1.21 -11.95 23.51
C ARG A 7 -1.26 -11.45 22.06
N LYS A 8 -2.08 -12.08 21.23
CA LYS A 8 -2.29 -11.69 19.82
C LYS A 8 -2.85 -10.28 19.74
N GLN A 9 -3.94 -9.98 20.47
CA GLN A 9 -4.54 -8.65 20.51
C GLN A 9 -3.56 -7.56 20.96
N ASN A 10 -2.75 -7.85 21.97
CA ASN A 10 -1.74 -6.90 22.42
C ASN A 10 -0.65 -6.67 21.36
N LYS A 11 -0.21 -7.72 20.64
CA LYS A 11 0.73 -7.58 19.52
C LYS A 11 0.13 -6.69 18.43
N GLU A 12 -1.10 -6.94 18.01
CA GLU A 12 -1.82 -6.15 17.01
C GLU A 12 -1.93 -4.67 17.41
N ARG A 13 -2.31 -4.39 18.67
CA ARG A 13 -2.36 -3.02 19.21
C ARG A 13 -1.01 -2.30 19.16
N VAL A 14 0.08 -3.01 19.40
CA VAL A 14 1.43 -2.44 19.29
C VAL A 14 1.75 -2.07 17.83
N VAL A 15 1.42 -2.94 16.89
CA VAL A 15 1.67 -2.69 15.46
C VAL A 15 0.84 -1.50 14.95
N GLU A 16 -0.43 -1.40 15.34
CA GLU A 16 -1.28 -0.25 15.02
C GLU A 16 -0.73 1.06 15.61
N ALA A 17 -0.28 1.01 16.87
CA ALA A 17 0.35 2.15 17.53
C ALA A 17 1.65 2.55 16.83
N ALA A 18 2.46 1.57 16.41
CA ALA A 18 3.70 1.80 15.68
C ALA A 18 3.43 2.47 14.33
N LEU A 19 2.49 1.94 13.53
CA LEU A 19 2.08 2.55 12.26
C LEU A 19 1.67 4.00 12.46
N LYS A 20 0.83 4.29 13.45
CA LYS A 20 0.37 5.65 13.75
C LYS A 20 1.52 6.57 14.16
N CYS A 21 2.41 6.13 15.07
CA CYS A 21 3.53 6.93 15.52
C CYS A 21 4.52 7.22 14.38
N PHE A 22 4.87 6.20 13.59
CA PHE A 22 5.79 6.36 12.47
C PHE A 22 5.22 7.27 11.38
N SER A 23 3.93 7.14 11.07
CA SER A 23 3.27 8.00 10.05
C SER A 23 3.18 9.47 10.47
N VAL A 24 3.17 9.77 11.78
CA VAL A 24 3.05 11.15 12.27
C VAL A 24 4.42 11.78 12.53
N ASN A 25 5.34 11.04 13.12
CA ASN A 25 6.61 11.57 13.64
C ASN A 25 7.82 11.19 12.77
N GLY A 26 7.64 10.26 11.82
CA GLY A 26 8.74 9.59 11.12
C GLY A 26 9.39 8.48 11.95
N ILE A 27 10.13 7.59 11.28
CA ILE A 27 10.75 6.43 11.93
C ILE A 27 11.85 6.88 12.89
N GLU A 28 12.74 7.78 12.48
CA GLU A 28 13.88 8.17 13.28
C GLU A 28 13.48 8.87 14.58
N ASN A 29 12.46 9.74 14.53
CA ASN A 29 11.99 10.53 15.68
C ASN A 29 11.05 9.76 16.61
N THR A 30 10.58 8.58 16.25
CA THR A 30 9.70 7.77 17.08
C THR A 30 10.51 6.87 18.01
N LYS A 31 10.29 6.98 19.31
CA LYS A 31 10.86 6.09 20.34
C LYS A 31 9.91 4.93 20.63
N VAL A 32 10.45 3.79 21.08
CA VAL A 32 9.62 2.63 21.49
C VAL A 32 8.69 2.99 22.66
N SER A 33 9.13 3.91 23.55
CA SER A 33 8.30 4.46 24.62
C SER A 33 7.04 5.19 24.10
N ASP A 34 7.14 5.89 22.97
CA ASP A 34 6.00 6.58 22.36
C ASP A 34 4.97 5.58 21.82
N ILE A 35 5.47 4.51 21.20
CA ILE A 35 4.63 3.40 20.70
C ILE A 35 3.94 2.69 21.86
N ALA A 36 4.67 2.41 22.95
CA ALA A 36 4.11 1.79 24.15
C ALA A 36 2.99 2.65 24.76
N LYS A 37 3.23 3.96 24.90
CA LYS A 37 2.23 4.93 25.39
C LYS A 37 1.00 4.98 24.46
N GLN A 38 1.20 5.05 23.14
CA GLN A 38 0.12 5.08 22.17
C GLN A 38 -0.70 3.78 22.18
N GLY A 39 -0.06 2.62 22.38
CA GLY A 39 -0.70 1.30 22.46
C GLY A 39 -1.30 0.97 23.84
N GLY A 40 -1.12 1.83 24.85
CA GLY A 40 -1.62 1.61 26.21
C GLY A 40 -0.98 0.40 26.89
N ILE A 41 0.31 0.14 26.64
CA ILE A 41 1.09 -0.94 27.24
C ILE A 41 2.44 -0.41 27.74
N THR A 42 3.19 -1.26 28.44
CA THR A 42 4.54 -0.89 28.88
C THR A 42 5.57 -1.12 27.77
N GLU A 43 6.65 -0.34 27.78
CA GLU A 43 7.79 -0.52 26.86
C GLU A 43 8.38 -1.94 26.96
N ARG A 44 8.49 -2.49 28.19
CA ARG A 44 8.89 -3.88 28.40
C ARG A 44 7.97 -4.88 27.68
N SER A 45 6.67 -4.58 27.59
CA SER A 45 5.73 -5.42 26.85
C SER A 45 5.94 -5.33 25.35
N VAL A 46 6.34 -4.18 24.81
CA VAL A 46 6.71 -4.05 23.38
C VAL A 46 7.90 -4.94 23.07
N TYR A 47 8.98 -4.85 23.85
CA TYR A 47 10.18 -5.68 23.65
C TYR A 47 9.96 -7.18 23.84
N ARG A 48 8.87 -7.59 24.51
CA ARG A 48 8.47 -9.00 24.54
C ARG A 48 7.94 -9.53 23.21
N TYR A 49 7.40 -8.65 22.35
CA TYR A 49 6.86 -8.99 21.04
C TYR A 49 7.84 -8.72 19.89
N PHE A 50 8.70 -7.72 20.03
CA PHE A 50 9.59 -7.22 19.00
C PHE A 50 10.98 -7.00 19.58
N ASN A 51 11.99 -7.63 18.97
CA ASN A 51 13.35 -7.54 19.48
C ASN A 51 13.99 -6.19 19.15
N THR A 52 13.63 -5.62 18.00
CA THR A 52 14.23 -4.40 17.46
C THR A 52 13.17 -3.42 16.98
N LYS A 53 13.56 -2.15 16.81
CA LYS A 53 12.73 -1.14 16.14
C LYS A 53 12.47 -1.52 14.67
N ALA A 54 13.41 -2.21 14.02
CA ALA A 54 13.24 -2.67 12.65
C ALA A 54 12.12 -3.71 12.52
N ASP A 55 11.94 -4.60 13.50
CA ASP A 55 10.80 -5.53 13.54
C ASP A 55 9.47 -4.78 13.61
N LEU A 56 9.40 -3.70 14.39
CA LEU A 56 8.21 -2.84 14.48
C LEU A 56 7.93 -2.11 13.17
N VAL A 57 8.97 -1.60 12.50
CA VAL A 57 8.83 -0.94 11.20
C VAL A 57 8.33 -1.93 10.16
N LEU A 58 8.86 -3.14 10.12
CA LEU A 58 8.43 -4.20 9.21
C LEU A 58 6.95 -4.52 9.41
N GLU A 59 6.56 -4.84 10.64
CA GLU A 59 5.16 -5.21 10.93
C GLU A 59 4.18 -4.05 10.68
N ALA A 60 4.59 -2.80 10.95
CA ALA A 60 3.78 -1.62 10.62
C ALA A 60 3.63 -1.44 9.09
N ALA A 61 4.67 -1.70 8.31
CA ALA A 61 4.61 -1.66 6.86
C ALA A 61 3.70 -2.77 6.30
N LEU A 62 3.82 -3.99 6.83
CA LEU A 62 2.93 -5.11 6.46
C LEU A 62 1.47 -4.81 6.79
N LEU A 63 1.19 -4.20 7.95
CA LEU A 63 -0.15 -3.77 8.33
C LEU A 63 -0.71 -2.73 7.36
N PHE A 64 0.09 -1.72 6.99
CA PHE A 64 -0.31 -0.72 5.99
C PHE A 64 -0.73 -1.39 4.67
N TRP A 65 0.09 -2.31 4.16
CA TRP A 65 -0.21 -3.01 2.91
C TRP A 65 -1.46 -3.87 3.01
N ALA A 66 -1.64 -4.61 4.10
CA ALA A 66 -2.85 -5.39 4.34
C ALA A 66 -4.11 -4.52 4.35
N GLN A 67 -4.06 -3.37 5.03
CA GLN A 67 -5.16 -2.39 5.07
C GLN A 67 -5.44 -1.79 3.69
N SER A 68 -4.40 -1.48 2.91
CA SER A 68 -4.52 -0.93 1.55
C SER A 68 -5.19 -1.92 0.60
N VAL A 69 -4.82 -3.19 0.65
CA VAL A 69 -5.45 -4.25 -0.13
C VAL A 69 -6.93 -4.41 0.24
N GLU A 70 -7.26 -4.42 1.54
CA GLU A 70 -8.66 -4.54 1.98
C GLU A 70 -9.51 -3.31 1.61
N LYS A 71 -8.94 -2.11 1.67
CA LYS A 71 -9.62 -0.90 1.19
C LYS A 71 -9.90 -0.99 -0.31
N SER A 72 -8.91 -1.41 -1.10
CA SER A 72 -9.05 -1.58 -2.55
C SER A 72 -10.11 -2.62 -2.90
N LYS A 73 -10.15 -3.75 -2.21
CA LYS A 73 -11.20 -4.76 -2.38
C LYS A 73 -12.59 -4.19 -2.10
N LYS A 74 -12.74 -3.39 -1.04
CA LYS A 74 -14.02 -2.76 -0.69
C LYS A 74 -14.48 -1.74 -1.73
N VAL A 75 -13.57 -0.94 -2.28
CA VAL A 75 -13.88 -0.01 -3.36
C VAL A 75 -14.30 -0.78 -4.61
N TYR A 76 -13.51 -1.78 -4.99
CA TYR A 76 -13.81 -2.62 -6.14
C TYR A 76 -15.16 -3.34 -6.01
N ALA A 77 -15.52 -3.86 -4.82
CA ALA A 77 -16.80 -4.54 -4.60
C ALA A 77 -18.03 -3.61 -4.67
N ARG A 78 -17.84 -2.30 -4.49
CA ARG A 78 -18.95 -1.32 -4.55
C ARG A 78 -19.28 -0.87 -5.98
N THR A 79 -18.35 -1.01 -6.90
CA THR A 79 -18.58 -0.70 -8.31
C THR A 79 -19.20 -1.93 -8.97
N GLN A 80 -20.31 -1.76 -9.71
CA GLN A 80 -20.96 -2.85 -10.48
C GLN A 80 -20.10 -3.21 -11.71
N HIS A 81 -18.91 -3.73 -11.44
CA HIS A 81 -17.83 -3.89 -12.44
C HIS A 81 -17.94 -5.21 -13.22
N ASP A 82 -18.76 -6.18 -12.80
CA ASP A 82 -18.83 -7.48 -13.48
C ASP A 82 -19.30 -7.37 -14.95
N SER A 83 -20.09 -6.34 -15.26
CA SER A 83 -20.54 -6.05 -16.62
C SER A 83 -19.56 -5.19 -17.45
N LEU A 84 -18.56 -4.56 -16.80
CA LEU A 84 -17.62 -3.68 -17.49
C LEU A 84 -16.51 -4.46 -18.17
N PRO A 85 -15.99 -3.98 -19.32
CA PRO A 85 -14.78 -4.51 -19.92
C PRO A 85 -13.58 -4.48 -18.95
N GLY A 86 -12.65 -5.42 -19.11
CA GLY A 86 -11.49 -5.51 -18.21
C GLY A 86 -10.66 -4.23 -18.16
N THR A 87 -10.49 -3.53 -19.30
CA THR A 87 -9.79 -2.23 -19.34
C THR A 87 -10.47 -1.15 -18.51
N GLU A 88 -11.81 -1.09 -18.52
CA GLU A 88 -12.54 -0.15 -17.67
C GLU A 88 -12.41 -0.51 -16.19
N GLN A 89 -12.36 -1.80 -15.86
CA GLN A 89 -12.09 -2.24 -14.51
C GLN A 89 -10.67 -1.88 -14.07
N ILE A 90 -9.64 -2.02 -14.94
CA ILE A 90 -8.27 -1.56 -14.67
C ILE A 90 -8.28 -0.08 -14.33
N ARG A 91 -8.93 0.76 -15.14
CA ARG A 91 -9.03 2.21 -14.91
C ARG A 91 -9.64 2.52 -13.53
N LEU A 92 -10.76 1.90 -13.21
CA LEU A 92 -11.44 2.10 -11.93
C LEU A 92 -10.57 1.70 -10.74
N VAL A 93 -9.86 0.58 -10.85
CA VAL A 93 -8.98 0.10 -9.78
C VAL A 93 -7.78 1.02 -9.60
N LEU A 94 -7.13 1.45 -10.68
CA LEU A 94 -5.99 2.37 -10.60
C LEU A 94 -6.42 3.72 -9.99
N LYS A 95 -7.58 4.27 -10.38
CA LYS A 95 -8.12 5.50 -9.78
C LYS A 95 -8.46 5.30 -8.29
N ALA A 96 -8.99 4.15 -7.92
CA ALA A 96 -9.24 3.82 -6.52
C ALA A 96 -7.94 3.71 -5.69
N TYR A 97 -6.84 3.23 -6.29
CA TYR A 97 -5.52 3.26 -5.66
C TYR A 97 -4.98 4.69 -5.55
N ALA A 98 -5.12 5.49 -6.60
CA ALA A 98 -4.71 6.90 -6.61
C ALA A 98 -5.45 7.72 -5.53
N ASP A 99 -6.73 7.45 -5.29
CA ASP A 99 -7.52 8.14 -4.27
C ASP A 99 -6.99 7.91 -2.84
N GLN A 100 -6.18 6.85 -2.61
CA GLN A 100 -5.50 6.66 -1.33
C GLN A 100 -4.51 7.80 -1.00
N TYR A 101 -3.98 8.48 -2.01
CA TYR A 101 -3.14 9.66 -1.82
C TYR A 101 -3.80 10.72 -0.93
N PHE A 102 -5.09 10.99 -1.13
CA PHE A 102 -5.82 12.04 -0.41
C PHE A 102 -6.19 11.67 1.03
N VAL A 103 -6.25 10.38 1.34
CA VAL A 103 -6.69 9.89 2.66
C VAL A 103 -5.59 9.23 3.49
N ALA A 104 -4.45 8.90 2.88
CA ALA A 104 -3.36 8.17 3.51
C ALA A 104 -1.98 8.79 3.22
N ARG A 105 -1.91 10.12 3.02
CA ARG A 105 -0.67 10.82 2.65
C ARG A 105 0.46 10.59 3.65
N LYS A 106 0.16 10.60 4.95
CA LYS A 106 1.17 10.36 6.00
C LYS A 106 1.69 8.93 5.99
N GLU A 107 0.81 7.98 5.77
CA GLU A 107 1.16 6.57 5.66
C GLU A 107 1.98 6.29 4.39
N LEU A 108 1.71 6.99 3.29
CA LEU A 108 2.54 6.91 2.07
C LEU A 108 3.97 7.40 2.30
N LEU A 109 4.14 8.48 3.06
CA LEU A 109 5.46 8.98 3.48
C LEU A 109 6.16 7.97 4.41
N PHE A 110 5.42 7.39 5.36
CA PHE A 110 5.95 6.35 6.22
C PHE A 110 6.44 5.14 5.41
N ILE A 111 5.68 4.67 4.41
CA ILE A 111 6.09 3.52 3.58
C ILE A 111 7.39 3.81 2.83
N GLN A 112 7.54 5.00 2.27
CA GLN A 112 8.79 5.39 1.60
C GLN A 112 9.98 5.37 2.57
N GLU A 113 9.80 5.92 3.78
CA GLU A 113 10.84 5.89 4.81
C GLU A 113 11.13 4.46 5.29
N ALA A 114 10.07 3.63 5.46
CA ALA A 114 10.18 2.24 5.89
C ALA A 114 10.96 1.38 4.89
N GLU A 115 10.73 1.52 3.60
CA GLU A 115 11.47 0.81 2.55
C GLU A 115 12.97 1.12 2.63
N ALA A 116 13.33 2.40 2.75
CA ALA A 116 14.72 2.81 2.90
C ALA A 116 15.32 2.33 4.24
N TYR A 117 14.57 2.40 5.33
CA TYR A 117 15.00 1.94 6.66
C TYR A 117 15.24 0.44 6.68
N LEU A 118 14.31 -0.36 6.16
CA LEU A 118 14.41 -1.82 6.12
C LEU A 118 15.48 -2.30 5.15
N SER A 119 15.72 -1.58 4.05
CA SER A 119 16.83 -1.85 3.14
C SER A 119 18.18 -1.73 3.87
N ARG A 120 18.38 -0.66 4.64
CA ARG A 120 19.61 -0.48 5.47
C ARG A 120 19.78 -1.55 6.55
N ASN A 121 18.68 -2.15 7.00
CA ASN A 121 18.69 -3.23 8.00
C ASN A 121 18.65 -4.64 7.37
N ASN A 122 18.82 -4.78 6.05
CA ASN A 122 18.74 -6.04 5.29
C ASN A 122 17.41 -6.80 5.45
N MET A 123 16.32 -6.09 5.72
CA MET A 123 14.98 -6.66 5.95
C MET A 123 13.97 -6.36 4.82
N ILE A 124 14.35 -5.62 3.78
CA ILE A 124 13.43 -5.21 2.70
C ILE A 124 12.80 -6.41 1.97
N HIS A 125 13.53 -7.52 1.87
CA HIS A 125 13.04 -8.74 1.23
C HIS A 125 11.82 -9.33 1.96
N LEU A 126 11.69 -9.10 3.26
CA LEU A 126 10.57 -9.61 4.06
C LEU A 126 9.25 -8.94 3.68
N ILE A 127 9.24 -7.66 3.36
CA ILE A 127 8.03 -6.98 2.85
C ILE A 127 7.56 -7.64 1.54
N ARG A 128 8.50 -7.91 0.62
CA ARG A 128 8.17 -8.44 -0.70
C ARG A 128 7.67 -9.88 -0.65
N ASN A 129 8.19 -10.69 0.25
CA ASN A 129 7.80 -12.10 0.40
C ASN A 129 6.41 -12.28 1.01
N ASP A 130 5.99 -11.36 1.89
CA ASP A 130 4.73 -11.45 2.62
C ASP A 130 3.58 -10.65 1.99
N LEU A 131 3.86 -9.88 0.92
CA LEU A 131 2.80 -9.22 0.15
C LEU A 131 2.04 -10.26 -0.70
N PRO A 132 0.71 -10.31 -0.59
CA PRO A 132 -0.11 -11.18 -1.43
C PRO A 132 -0.18 -10.62 -2.86
N SER A 133 0.89 -10.76 -3.62
CA SER A 133 1.04 -10.21 -4.98
C SER A 133 1.17 -11.28 -6.05
N ASP A 134 0.44 -12.38 -5.90
CA ASP A 134 0.41 -13.38 -6.94
C ASP A 134 -0.59 -12.95 -8.03
N PHE A 135 -0.05 -12.40 -9.11
CA PHE A 135 -0.83 -11.95 -10.27
C PHE A 135 -1.75 -13.06 -10.79
N TYR A 136 -1.21 -14.26 -10.99
CA TYR A 136 -1.95 -15.37 -11.61
C TYR A 136 -3.09 -15.90 -10.75
N LYS A 137 -3.01 -15.73 -9.43
CA LYS A 137 -4.11 -16.09 -8.53
C LYS A 137 -5.21 -15.05 -8.49
N GLY A 138 -5.01 -13.88 -9.14
CA GLY A 138 -6.00 -12.81 -9.14
C GLY A 138 -6.36 -12.35 -7.73
N ILE A 139 -5.40 -12.30 -6.82
CA ILE A 139 -5.65 -11.95 -5.41
C ILE A 139 -6.05 -10.49 -5.27
N THR A 140 -5.39 -9.61 -6.04
CA THR A 140 -5.66 -8.17 -5.98
C THR A 140 -6.73 -7.75 -6.99
N PRO A 141 -7.47 -6.66 -6.74
CA PRO A 141 -8.44 -6.12 -7.70
C PRO A 141 -7.82 -5.82 -9.07
N LEU A 142 -6.59 -5.27 -9.11
CA LEU A 142 -5.91 -4.96 -10.37
C LEU A 142 -5.58 -6.22 -11.15
N ALA A 143 -5.06 -7.27 -10.51
CA ALA A 143 -4.78 -8.54 -11.16
C ALA A 143 -6.06 -9.17 -11.73
N LYS A 144 -7.17 -9.14 -10.97
CA LYS A 144 -8.48 -9.62 -11.46
C LYS A 144 -8.95 -8.87 -12.71
N ALA A 145 -8.84 -7.54 -12.69
CA ALA A 145 -9.25 -6.70 -13.81
C ALA A 145 -8.42 -6.98 -15.07
N ILE A 146 -7.10 -7.14 -14.92
CA ILE A 146 -6.19 -7.46 -16.02
C ILE A 146 -6.50 -8.84 -16.61
N LEU A 147 -6.63 -9.88 -15.78
CA LEU A 147 -6.95 -11.24 -16.22
C LEU A 147 -8.32 -11.28 -16.92
N LYS A 148 -9.30 -10.51 -16.44
CA LYS A 148 -10.57 -10.34 -17.12
C LYS A 148 -10.38 -9.67 -18.49
N GLY A 149 -9.57 -8.63 -18.58
CA GLY A 149 -9.30 -7.93 -19.83
C GLY A 149 -8.61 -8.80 -20.89
N ILE A 150 -7.74 -9.71 -20.47
CA ILE A 150 -7.17 -10.74 -21.35
C ILE A 150 -8.29 -11.66 -21.86
N LYS A 151 -9.14 -12.12 -20.96
CA LYS A 151 -10.24 -13.05 -21.30
C LYS A 151 -11.29 -12.44 -22.22
N ASP A 152 -11.65 -11.17 -22.04
CA ASP A 152 -12.64 -10.46 -22.86
C ASP A 152 -12.03 -9.77 -24.08
N GLY A 153 -10.70 -9.86 -24.26
CA GLY A 153 -9.98 -9.32 -25.42
C GLY A 153 -9.74 -7.82 -25.39
N THR A 154 -10.05 -7.14 -24.28
CA THR A 154 -9.81 -5.69 -24.12
C THR A 154 -8.37 -5.37 -23.72
N VAL A 155 -7.65 -6.32 -23.10
CA VAL A 155 -6.20 -6.28 -22.89
C VAL A 155 -5.52 -7.11 -23.98
N LYS A 156 -4.71 -6.44 -24.83
CA LYS A 156 -4.12 -7.03 -26.03
C LYS A 156 -2.67 -7.45 -25.85
N CYS A 157 -2.36 -8.17 -24.78
CA CYS A 157 -1.01 -8.67 -24.55
C CYS A 157 -1.01 -10.08 -23.98
N SER A 158 0.15 -10.74 -24.03
CA SER A 158 0.32 -12.04 -23.37
C SER A 158 0.20 -11.90 -21.86
N GLU A 159 -0.16 -12.99 -21.17
CA GLU A 159 -0.23 -13.01 -19.70
C GLU A 159 1.10 -12.61 -19.05
N GLU A 160 2.23 -13.06 -19.60
CA GLU A 160 3.57 -12.72 -19.12
C GLU A 160 3.86 -11.21 -19.22
N ARG A 161 3.43 -10.56 -20.32
CA ARG A 161 3.52 -9.10 -20.47
C ARG A 161 2.57 -8.40 -19.51
N ALA A 162 1.36 -8.92 -19.33
CA ALA A 162 0.37 -8.37 -18.42
C ALA A 162 0.84 -8.40 -16.97
N GLU A 163 1.53 -9.46 -16.54
CA GLU A 163 2.15 -9.55 -15.22
C GLU A 163 3.20 -8.44 -15.03
N ARG A 164 4.09 -8.24 -16.00
CA ARG A 164 5.06 -7.12 -15.93
C ARG A 164 4.37 -5.75 -15.87
N LEU A 165 3.30 -5.57 -16.66
CA LEU A 165 2.52 -4.34 -16.63
C LEU A 165 1.80 -4.13 -15.29
N TYR A 166 1.33 -5.20 -14.66
CA TYR A 166 0.75 -5.16 -13.31
C TYR A 166 1.74 -4.56 -12.30
N TYR A 167 2.95 -5.13 -12.21
CA TYR A 167 3.97 -4.62 -11.28
C TYR A 167 4.39 -3.19 -11.64
N ASN A 168 4.66 -2.92 -12.92
CA ASN A 168 5.06 -1.60 -13.37
C ASN A 168 4.01 -0.54 -13.08
N SER A 169 2.72 -0.85 -13.28
CA SER A 169 1.63 0.09 -13.00
C SER A 169 1.52 0.41 -11.52
N TYR A 170 1.63 -0.62 -10.68
CA TYR A 170 1.56 -0.46 -9.25
C TYR A 170 2.74 0.35 -8.71
N ASP A 171 3.96 -0.04 -9.05
CA ASP A 171 5.20 0.62 -8.59
C ASP A 171 5.27 2.07 -9.09
N SER A 172 4.86 2.32 -10.35
CA SER A 172 4.86 3.68 -10.92
C SER A 172 3.84 4.58 -10.26
N LEU A 173 2.62 4.09 -10.01
CA LEU A 173 1.57 4.86 -9.35
C LEU A 173 1.94 5.15 -7.89
N LEU A 174 2.46 4.16 -7.17
CA LEU A 174 2.94 4.35 -5.80
C LEU A 174 4.08 5.38 -5.75
N GLY A 175 5.07 5.25 -6.65
CA GLY A 175 6.19 6.18 -6.73
C GLY A 175 5.74 7.62 -7.03
N LEU A 176 4.76 7.81 -7.93
CA LEU A 176 4.18 9.13 -8.19
C LEU A 176 3.50 9.68 -6.94
N MET A 177 2.65 8.90 -6.26
CA MET A 177 1.97 9.32 -5.03
C MET A 177 2.97 9.68 -3.91
N GLN A 178 4.02 8.90 -3.72
CA GLN A 178 5.07 9.19 -2.74
C GLN A 178 5.82 10.47 -3.09
N LYS A 179 6.17 10.67 -4.37
CA LYS A 179 6.81 11.90 -4.85
C LYS A 179 5.93 13.13 -4.59
N MET A 180 4.64 13.04 -4.89
CA MET A 180 3.68 14.10 -4.63
C MET A 180 3.50 14.36 -3.13
N ALA A 181 3.45 13.29 -2.31
CA ALA A 181 3.31 13.40 -0.86
C ALA A 181 4.49 14.14 -0.20
N ASN A 182 5.69 14.03 -0.76
CA ASN A 182 6.88 14.74 -0.31
C ASN A 182 6.90 16.23 -0.71
N THR A 183 6.03 16.65 -1.62
CA THR A 183 5.97 18.05 -2.04
C THR A 183 5.25 18.87 -0.96
N PRO A 184 5.84 19.98 -0.46
CA PRO A 184 5.18 20.82 0.54
C PRO A 184 3.82 21.35 0.03
N ALA A 185 2.83 21.37 0.92
CA ALA A 185 1.48 21.80 0.56
C ALA A 185 1.39 23.28 0.13
N ASP A 186 2.36 24.09 0.56
CA ASP A 186 2.51 25.49 0.24
C ASP A 186 3.29 25.76 -1.06
N SER A 187 3.62 24.71 -1.80
CA SER A 187 4.34 24.78 -3.08
C SER A 187 3.46 24.32 -4.27
N PRO A 188 2.34 24.99 -4.56
CA PRO A 188 1.39 24.54 -5.60
C PRO A 188 2.00 24.52 -7.00
N SER A 189 3.04 25.31 -7.25
CA SER A 189 3.78 25.29 -8.53
C SER A 189 4.55 23.98 -8.78
N MET A 190 4.87 23.23 -7.73
CA MET A 190 5.57 21.95 -7.83
C MET A 190 4.62 20.77 -8.00
N ASN A 191 3.34 20.95 -7.68
CA ASN A 191 2.33 19.90 -7.74
C ASN A 191 0.97 20.43 -8.21
N PRO A 192 0.90 21.05 -9.41
CA PRO A 192 -0.35 21.60 -9.93
C PRO A 192 -1.34 20.47 -10.26
N GLY A 193 -2.60 20.64 -9.86
CA GLY A 193 -3.66 19.71 -10.26
C GLY A 193 -3.42 18.28 -9.76
N GLU A 194 -3.28 18.06 -8.44
CA GLU A 194 -2.94 16.74 -7.87
C GLU A 194 -3.92 15.64 -8.33
N LYS A 195 -5.21 15.93 -8.34
CA LYS A 195 -6.23 14.97 -8.75
C LYS A 195 -6.14 14.69 -10.24
N GLU A 196 -6.05 15.74 -11.05
CA GLU A 196 -5.95 15.66 -12.52
C GLU A 196 -4.70 14.88 -12.93
N ARG A 197 -3.55 15.14 -12.31
CA ARG A 197 -2.30 14.42 -12.57
C ARG A 197 -2.40 12.92 -12.27
N LEU A 198 -3.06 12.57 -11.16
CA LEU A 198 -3.26 11.16 -10.80
C LEU A 198 -4.23 10.49 -11.74
N ASP A 199 -5.32 11.16 -12.11
CA ASP A 199 -6.32 10.63 -13.04
C ASP A 199 -5.72 10.43 -14.44
N GLU A 200 -5.01 11.42 -14.98
CA GLU A 200 -4.30 11.31 -16.27
C GLU A 200 -3.26 10.18 -16.26
N PHE A 201 -2.53 10.02 -15.16
CA PHE A 201 -1.57 8.94 -15.02
C PHE A 201 -2.24 7.57 -15.03
N CYS A 202 -3.37 7.41 -14.33
CA CYS A 202 -4.16 6.19 -14.34
C CYS A 202 -4.71 5.88 -15.75
N ASP A 203 -5.17 6.90 -16.47
CA ASP A 203 -5.66 6.75 -17.85
C ASP A 203 -4.51 6.34 -18.79
N MET A 204 -3.34 6.95 -18.67
CA MET A 204 -2.13 6.60 -19.44
C MET A 204 -1.70 5.14 -19.18
N LEU A 205 -1.69 4.70 -17.91
CA LEU A 205 -1.39 3.31 -17.56
C LEU A 205 -2.42 2.35 -18.16
N THR A 206 -3.71 2.69 -18.08
CA THR A 206 -4.79 1.87 -18.65
C THR A 206 -4.65 1.73 -20.16
N ASP A 207 -4.39 2.81 -20.86
CA ASP A 207 -4.23 2.82 -22.32
C ASP A 207 -3.05 1.96 -22.78
N TYR A 208 -2.03 1.82 -21.93
CA TYR A 208 -0.88 0.97 -22.24
C TYR A 208 -1.22 -0.52 -22.24
N PHE A 209 -2.25 -0.97 -21.52
CA PHE A 209 -2.77 -2.34 -21.59
C PHE A 209 -3.55 -2.63 -22.88
N CYS A 210 -4.05 -1.59 -23.57
CA CYS A 210 -4.83 -1.72 -24.80
C CYS A 210 -3.96 -1.86 -26.06
N ARG A 211 -2.65 -1.57 -25.96
CA ARG A 211 -1.67 -1.61 -27.07
C ARG A 211 -0.97 -2.95 -27.14
#